data_77219ae12190c57826cde21bb4684960
#
_entry.id   77219ae12190c57826cde21bb4684960
#
_cell.length_a   1.000
_cell.length_b   1.000
_cell.length_c   1.000
_cell.angle_alpha   90.00
_cell.angle_beta   90.00
_cell.angle_gamma   90.00
#
_symmetry.space_group_name_H-M   'P 1'
#
loop_
_entity.id
_entity.type
_entity.pdbx_description
1 polymer ?
#
loop_
_entity_poly.entity_id
_entity_poly.type
_entity_poly.pdbx_seq_one_letter_code
_entity_poly.pdbx_strand_id
1 'polypeptide(L)'
;MEIDMMKEPDVMVYLMTGFLDSGKTQFLNFTLSQDYFQIDGKTLLILCEEGEEEYDPMEMLKYGVVIETVEDKEDLTEEWLEEMNKKHEPERVVIEYNGMWQVSEFEKMKLPAGWAIEQKITTVDASTFQMYLTNLKPLFVEMVKGAELVLFNRCEDKKPLAGYRRSVKVVSPQAEVIFEDENGEVDNLSLIHI
;
A
#
# COMPACT_ATOMS: atom_id res chain seq x y z
N MET A 1 -7.66 -9.77 37.61
CA MET A 1 -7.68 -8.82 36.48
C MET A 1 -6.62 -9.32 35.52
N GLU A 2 -7.04 -10.26 34.64
CA GLU A 2 -6.17 -10.81 33.61
C GLU A 2 -5.88 -9.68 32.62
N ILE A 3 -4.59 -9.40 32.44
CA ILE A 3 -4.12 -8.53 31.35
C ILE A 3 -4.37 -9.39 30.11
N ASP A 4 -5.41 -9.03 29.35
CA ASP A 4 -5.60 -9.54 28.00
C ASP A 4 -4.35 -9.14 27.20
N MET A 5 -3.41 -10.07 27.10
CA MET A 5 -2.27 -9.91 26.22
C MET A 5 -2.88 -9.88 24.81
N MET A 6 -2.91 -8.70 24.19
CA MET A 6 -3.31 -8.57 22.80
C MET A 6 -2.49 -9.60 22.01
N LYS A 7 -3.18 -10.62 21.52
CA LYS A 7 -2.59 -11.62 20.65
C LYS A 7 -2.08 -10.86 19.41
N GLU A 8 -0.83 -11.05 19.05
CA GLU A 8 -0.31 -10.53 17.79
C GLU A 8 -1.21 -11.00 16.63
N PRO A 9 -1.43 -10.18 15.61
CA PRO A 9 -2.24 -10.59 14.48
C PRO A 9 -1.62 -11.84 13.83
N ASP A 10 -2.46 -12.78 13.43
CA ASP A 10 -2.02 -14.00 12.76
C ASP A 10 -1.66 -13.69 11.29
N VAL A 11 -2.25 -12.64 10.70
CA VAL A 11 -2.06 -12.21 9.31
C VAL A 11 -1.88 -10.69 9.24
N MET A 12 -0.73 -10.27 8.77
CA MET A 12 -0.40 -8.85 8.57
C MET A 12 -0.92 -8.35 7.23
N VAL A 13 -1.66 -7.23 7.25
CA VAL A 13 -2.21 -6.59 6.05
C VAL A 13 -1.40 -5.32 5.72
N TYR A 14 -0.82 -5.27 4.55
CA TYR A 14 -0.14 -4.09 4.00
C TYR A 14 -1.08 -3.40 3.01
N LEU A 15 -1.46 -2.16 3.32
CA LEU A 15 -2.37 -1.38 2.49
C LEU A 15 -1.58 -0.37 1.65
N MET A 16 -1.49 -0.64 0.35
CA MET A 16 -0.87 0.26 -0.61
C MET A 16 -1.91 1.19 -1.21
N THR A 17 -1.71 2.49 -1.06
CA THR A 17 -2.56 3.55 -1.59
C THR A 17 -1.78 4.49 -2.51
N GLY A 18 -2.47 5.31 -3.28
CA GLY A 18 -1.88 6.25 -4.23
C GLY A 18 -2.77 6.39 -5.45
N PHE A 19 -2.68 7.50 -6.16
CA PHE A 19 -3.45 7.70 -7.40
C PHE A 19 -3.05 6.70 -8.48
N LEU A 20 -3.89 6.59 -9.53
CA LEU A 20 -3.56 5.79 -10.70
C LEU A 20 -2.17 6.21 -11.23
N ASP A 21 -1.38 5.23 -11.66
CA ASP A 21 -0.02 5.37 -12.18
C ASP A 21 0.97 6.07 -11.22
N SER A 22 0.66 6.13 -9.93
CA SER A 22 1.59 6.64 -8.91
C SER A 22 2.77 5.71 -8.60
N GLY A 23 2.86 4.54 -9.25
CA GLY A 23 3.94 3.57 -9.07
C GLY A 23 3.67 2.52 -7.99
N LYS A 24 2.41 2.28 -7.60
CA LYS A 24 2.03 1.21 -6.65
C LYS A 24 2.51 -0.16 -7.12
N THR A 25 2.12 -0.53 -8.33
CA THR A 25 2.47 -1.82 -8.95
C THR A 25 3.97 -2.01 -9.06
N GLN A 26 4.71 -0.97 -9.50
CA GLN A 26 6.18 -1.02 -9.62
C GLN A 26 6.84 -1.24 -8.25
N PHE A 27 6.40 -0.50 -7.24
CA PHE A 27 6.91 -0.64 -5.87
C PHE A 27 6.64 -2.06 -5.32
N LEU A 28 5.42 -2.57 -5.50
CA LEU A 28 5.04 -3.90 -5.02
C LEU A 28 5.74 -5.02 -5.78
N ASN A 29 5.87 -4.94 -7.10
CA ASN A 29 6.66 -5.89 -7.90
C ASN A 29 8.10 -6.00 -7.39
N PHE A 30 8.73 -4.84 -7.15
CA PHE A 30 10.08 -4.81 -6.59
C PHE A 30 10.11 -5.41 -5.18
N THR A 31 9.23 -4.96 -4.28
CA THR A 31 9.22 -5.38 -2.87
C THR A 31 8.93 -6.88 -2.72
N LEU A 32 7.92 -7.40 -3.43
CA LEU A 32 7.52 -8.80 -3.36
C LEU A 32 8.60 -9.76 -3.90
N SER A 33 9.50 -9.29 -4.75
CA SER A 33 10.61 -10.09 -5.28
C SER A 33 11.85 -10.15 -4.36
N GLN A 34 11.91 -9.31 -3.32
CA GLN A 34 13.10 -9.22 -2.47
C GLN A 34 13.17 -10.33 -1.42
N ASP A 35 14.36 -10.89 -1.22
CA ASP A 35 14.61 -11.96 -0.23
C ASP A 35 14.17 -11.55 1.19
N TYR A 36 14.38 -10.29 1.56
CA TYR A 36 14.00 -9.78 2.89
C TYR A 36 12.48 -9.69 3.10
N PHE A 37 11.71 -9.73 2.01
CA PHE A 37 10.25 -9.69 2.07
C PHE A 37 9.62 -11.09 1.93
N GLN A 38 10.41 -12.13 1.70
CA GLN A 38 9.91 -13.50 1.60
C GLN A 38 9.45 -14.02 2.97
N ILE A 39 8.41 -14.85 2.95
CA ILE A 39 7.91 -15.60 4.11
C ILE A 39 7.75 -17.08 3.72
N ASP A 40 7.72 -17.97 4.70
CA ASP A 40 7.52 -19.41 4.43
C ASP A 40 6.10 -19.71 3.94
N GLY A 41 5.13 -18.90 4.32
CA GLY A 41 3.72 -19.02 3.95
C GLY A 41 3.33 -18.28 2.67
N LYS A 42 2.03 -18.19 2.43
CA LYS A 42 1.46 -17.51 1.26
C LYS A 42 1.24 -16.03 1.51
N THR A 43 1.58 -15.22 0.54
CA THR A 43 1.13 -13.83 0.43
C THR A 43 -0.05 -13.76 -0.52
N LEU A 44 -1.18 -13.22 -0.06
CA LEU A 44 -2.32 -12.89 -0.91
C LEU A 44 -2.17 -11.43 -1.36
N LEU A 45 -2.04 -11.21 -2.67
CA LEU A 45 -2.06 -9.89 -3.29
C LEU A 45 -3.45 -9.61 -3.84
N ILE A 46 -4.13 -8.61 -3.29
CA ILE A 46 -5.46 -8.17 -3.75
C ILE A 46 -5.28 -6.92 -4.61
N LEU A 47 -5.67 -6.99 -5.87
CA LEU A 47 -5.62 -5.88 -6.82
C LEU A 47 -7.00 -5.24 -6.94
N CYS A 48 -7.10 -3.96 -6.61
CA CYS A 48 -8.34 -3.18 -6.74
C CYS A 48 -8.27 -2.16 -7.90
N GLU A 49 -7.25 -2.22 -8.72
CA GLU A 49 -7.02 -1.29 -9.82
C GLU A 49 -6.23 -1.97 -10.93
N GLU A 50 -6.62 -1.76 -12.18
CA GLU A 50 -5.82 -2.10 -13.34
C GLU A 50 -5.07 -0.84 -13.81
N GLY A 51 -3.74 -0.91 -13.83
CA GLY A 51 -2.85 0.16 -14.31
C GLY A 51 -2.15 -0.21 -15.61
N GLU A 52 -1.22 0.64 -16.05
CA GLU A 52 -0.38 0.35 -17.23
C GLU A 52 0.63 -0.79 -16.96
N GLU A 53 1.04 -0.96 -15.71
CA GLU A 53 1.95 -2.03 -15.29
C GLU A 53 1.16 -3.22 -14.72
N GLU A 54 1.60 -4.42 -15.08
CA GLU A 54 0.97 -5.68 -14.69
C GLU A 54 1.93 -6.55 -13.87
N TYR A 55 1.35 -7.44 -13.07
CA TYR A 55 2.10 -8.52 -12.42
C TYR A 55 2.14 -9.73 -13.33
N ASP A 56 3.30 -10.40 -13.41
CA ASP A 56 3.36 -11.75 -14.00
C ASP A 56 2.94 -12.77 -12.94
N PRO A 57 1.77 -13.41 -13.06
CA PRO A 57 1.29 -14.36 -12.06
C PRO A 57 2.22 -15.56 -11.86
N MET A 58 2.91 -15.99 -12.93
CA MET A 58 3.85 -17.12 -12.86
C MET A 58 5.14 -16.72 -12.11
N GLU A 59 5.55 -15.48 -12.24
CA GLU A 59 6.67 -14.95 -11.48
C GLU A 59 6.29 -14.76 -10.02
N MET A 60 5.13 -14.18 -9.74
CA MET A 60 4.63 -13.98 -8.38
C MET A 60 4.48 -15.29 -7.61
N LEU A 61 4.07 -16.37 -8.27
CA LEU A 61 3.98 -17.70 -7.65
C LEU A 61 5.36 -18.22 -7.18
N LYS A 62 6.46 -17.85 -7.83
CA LYS A 62 7.81 -18.23 -7.37
C LYS A 62 8.16 -17.60 -6.01
N TYR A 63 7.55 -16.47 -5.70
CA TYR A 63 7.72 -15.75 -4.44
C TYR A 63 6.61 -16.09 -3.42
N GLY A 64 5.80 -17.13 -3.67
CA GLY A 64 4.71 -17.53 -2.79
C GLY A 64 3.53 -16.55 -2.80
N VAL A 65 3.42 -15.69 -3.83
CA VAL A 65 2.35 -14.70 -3.98
C VAL A 65 1.25 -15.24 -4.87
N VAL A 66 0.02 -15.21 -4.39
CA VAL A 66 -1.19 -15.50 -5.15
C VAL A 66 -1.97 -14.19 -5.35
N ILE A 67 -2.53 -14.00 -6.55
CA ILE A 67 -3.19 -12.76 -6.94
C ILE A 67 -4.69 -13.00 -7.05
N GLU A 68 -5.48 -12.09 -6.46
CA GLU A 68 -6.93 -11.97 -6.66
C GLU A 68 -7.27 -10.54 -7.04
N THR A 69 -8.20 -10.36 -7.97
CA THR A 69 -8.58 -9.04 -8.49
C THR A 69 -10.01 -8.69 -8.11
N VAL A 70 -10.23 -7.45 -7.73
CA VAL A 70 -11.54 -6.86 -7.46
C VAL A 70 -11.67 -5.61 -8.33
N GLU A 71 -12.47 -5.70 -9.40
CA GLU A 71 -12.62 -4.62 -10.37
C GLU A 71 -13.57 -3.54 -9.88
N ASP A 72 -14.70 -3.93 -9.31
CA ASP A 72 -15.73 -3.04 -8.81
C ASP A 72 -15.65 -2.90 -7.29
N LYS A 73 -15.78 -1.67 -6.79
CA LYS A 73 -15.72 -1.35 -5.37
C LYS A 73 -16.75 -2.13 -4.53
N GLU A 74 -17.93 -2.33 -5.12
CA GLU A 74 -19.05 -3.02 -4.49
C GLU A 74 -18.75 -4.52 -4.25
N ASP A 75 -17.79 -5.09 -4.97
CA ASP A 75 -17.38 -6.48 -4.82
C ASP A 75 -16.36 -6.67 -3.69
N LEU A 76 -15.65 -5.60 -3.28
CA LEU A 76 -14.75 -5.64 -2.12
C LEU A 76 -15.58 -5.56 -0.83
N THR A 77 -16.03 -6.72 -0.36
CA THR A 77 -16.88 -6.83 0.83
C THR A 77 -16.23 -7.64 1.95
N GLU A 78 -16.78 -7.54 3.17
CA GLU A 78 -16.34 -8.34 4.31
C GLU A 78 -16.48 -9.84 4.02
N GLU A 79 -17.55 -10.23 3.34
CA GLU A 79 -17.82 -11.61 2.94
C GLU A 79 -16.80 -12.11 1.92
N TRP A 80 -16.45 -11.28 0.95
CA TRP A 80 -15.43 -11.60 -0.06
C TRP A 80 -14.06 -11.78 0.60
N LEU A 81 -13.68 -10.90 1.52
CA LEU A 81 -12.43 -11.05 2.27
C LEU A 81 -12.39 -12.35 3.09
N GLU A 82 -13.50 -12.72 3.74
CA GLU A 82 -13.61 -13.99 4.46
C GLU A 82 -13.53 -15.21 3.52
N GLU A 83 -14.07 -15.11 2.31
CA GLU A 83 -13.95 -16.16 1.29
C GLU A 83 -12.49 -16.31 0.85
N MET A 84 -11.80 -15.21 0.58
CA MET A 84 -10.39 -15.22 0.19
C MET A 84 -9.48 -15.75 1.30
N ASN A 85 -9.77 -15.42 2.56
CA ASN A 85 -9.08 -15.97 3.71
C ASN A 85 -9.20 -17.49 3.75
N LYS A 86 -10.41 -18.04 3.58
CA LYS A 86 -10.66 -19.50 3.57
C LYS A 86 -10.04 -20.20 2.36
N LYS A 87 -10.07 -19.55 1.20
CA LYS A 87 -9.57 -20.10 -0.06
C LYS A 87 -8.06 -20.24 -0.08
N HIS A 88 -7.36 -19.24 0.43
CA HIS A 88 -5.91 -19.14 0.30
C HIS A 88 -5.16 -19.42 1.59
N GLU A 89 -5.79 -19.24 2.75
CA GLU A 89 -5.15 -19.35 4.08
C GLU A 89 -3.82 -18.56 4.10
N PRO A 90 -3.85 -17.24 3.83
CA PRO A 90 -2.63 -16.46 3.72
C PRO A 90 -2.01 -16.19 5.09
N GLU A 91 -0.68 -16.09 5.14
CA GLU A 91 0.05 -15.59 6.31
C GLU A 91 0.35 -14.09 6.21
N ARG A 92 0.21 -13.52 5.00
CA ARG A 92 0.31 -12.09 4.74
C ARG A 92 -0.63 -11.68 3.64
N VAL A 93 -1.17 -10.47 3.74
CA VAL A 93 -2.02 -9.86 2.72
C VAL A 93 -1.41 -8.53 2.30
N VAL A 94 -1.37 -8.29 1.00
CA VAL A 94 -1.01 -7.01 0.41
C VAL A 94 -2.19 -6.55 -0.43
N ILE A 95 -2.65 -5.32 -0.23
CA ILE A 95 -3.78 -4.76 -0.97
C ILE A 95 -3.29 -3.57 -1.78
N GLU A 96 -3.31 -3.68 -3.10
CA GLU A 96 -3.13 -2.55 -3.99
C GLU A 96 -4.49 -1.88 -4.19
N TYR A 97 -4.75 -0.86 -3.38
CA TYR A 97 -6.06 -0.21 -3.31
C TYR A 97 -6.25 0.78 -4.45
N ASN A 98 -7.48 0.85 -4.96
CA ASN A 98 -7.81 1.75 -6.06
C ASN A 98 -7.66 3.22 -5.65
N GLY A 99 -6.93 3.98 -6.46
CA GLY A 99 -6.59 5.38 -6.17
C GLY A 99 -7.75 6.36 -6.21
N MET A 100 -8.94 5.94 -6.65
CA MET A 100 -10.15 6.76 -6.68
C MET A 100 -11.18 6.37 -5.61
N TRP A 101 -10.94 5.26 -4.90
CA TRP A 101 -11.83 4.83 -3.83
C TRP A 101 -11.46 5.49 -2.50
N GLN A 102 -12.47 5.73 -1.65
CA GLN A 102 -12.25 6.30 -0.33
C GLN A 102 -11.62 5.26 0.61
N VAL A 103 -10.39 5.50 1.03
CA VAL A 103 -9.65 4.60 1.92
C VAL A 103 -10.37 4.40 3.25
N SER A 104 -11.04 5.44 3.75
CA SER A 104 -11.83 5.37 4.98
C SER A 104 -13.01 4.39 4.94
N GLU A 105 -13.45 3.94 3.78
CA GLU A 105 -14.46 2.89 3.67
C GLU A 105 -13.83 1.52 3.95
N PHE A 106 -12.67 1.23 3.35
CA PHE A 106 -11.94 0.01 3.65
C PHE A 106 -11.51 -0.08 5.13
N GLU A 107 -11.00 1.02 5.69
CA GLU A 107 -10.57 1.09 7.10
C GLU A 107 -11.70 0.83 8.11
N LYS A 108 -12.96 0.97 7.70
CA LYS A 108 -14.15 0.66 8.52
C LYS A 108 -14.65 -0.77 8.36
N MET A 109 -14.20 -1.48 7.34
CA MET A 109 -14.61 -2.88 7.13
C MET A 109 -14.07 -3.76 8.26
N LYS A 110 -14.88 -4.73 8.62
CA LYS A 110 -14.42 -5.78 9.52
C LYS A 110 -13.55 -6.76 8.73
N LEU A 111 -12.28 -6.79 9.06
CA LEU A 111 -11.36 -7.75 8.48
C LEU A 111 -11.61 -9.17 9.01
N PRO A 112 -11.24 -10.22 8.26
CA PRO A 112 -11.25 -11.59 8.73
C PRO A 112 -10.54 -11.76 10.08
N ALA A 113 -10.98 -12.73 10.87
CA ALA A 113 -10.41 -12.97 12.19
C ALA A 113 -8.90 -13.25 12.10
N GLY A 114 -8.12 -12.54 12.89
CA GLY A 114 -6.65 -12.63 12.91
C GLY A 114 -5.94 -11.70 11.92
N TRP A 115 -6.66 -11.04 11.00
CA TRP A 115 -6.08 -10.03 10.13
C TRP A 115 -6.01 -8.67 10.84
N ALA A 116 -4.91 -7.95 10.65
CA ALA A 116 -4.79 -6.55 11.07
C ALA A 116 -3.95 -5.75 10.07
N ILE A 117 -4.31 -4.48 9.89
CA ILE A 117 -3.49 -3.56 9.09
C ILE A 117 -2.21 -3.29 9.87
N GLU A 118 -1.09 -3.76 9.34
CA GLU A 118 0.24 -3.58 9.91
C GLU A 118 0.86 -2.29 9.41
N GLN A 119 0.71 -2.02 8.11
CA GLN A 119 1.31 -0.84 7.51
C GLN A 119 0.46 -0.29 6.37
N LYS A 120 0.32 1.03 6.35
CA LYS A 120 -0.25 1.79 5.24
C LYS A 120 0.84 2.57 4.53
N ILE A 121 1.01 2.30 3.25
CA ILE A 121 2.01 2.92 2.38
C ILE A 121 1.30 3.70 1.29
N THR A 122 1.76 4.92 1.01
CA THR A 122 1.19 5.75 -0.06
C THR A 122 2.28 6.10 -1.07
N THR A 123 2.09 5.73 -2.32
CA THR A 123 2.97 6.18 -3.43
C THR A 123 2.42 7.44 -4.07
N VAL A 124 3.32 8.34 -4.43
CA VAL A 124 2.99 9.64 -5.04
C VAL A 124 3.94 9.92 -6.18
N ASP A 125 3.40 10.13 -7.38
CA ASP A 125 4.17 10.64 -8.50
C ASP A 125 4.46 12.14 -8.29
N ALA A 126 5.72 12.49 -8.07
CA ALA A 126 6.15 13.87 -7.84
C ALA A 126 5.88 14.77 -9.06
N SER A 127 5.81 14.21 -10.27
CA SER A 127 5.57 14.98 -11.50
C SER A 127 4.13 15.50 -11.58
N THR A 128 3.17 14.74 -11.06
CA THR A 128 1.73 15.05 -11.10
C THR A 128 1.18 15.53 -9.75
N PHE A 129 1.97 15.46 -8.68
CA PHE A 129 1.55 15.72 -7.31
C PHE A 129 0.81 17.04 -7.14
N GLN A 130 1.36 18.16 -7.70
CA GLN A 130 0.74 19.48 -7.55
C GLN A 130 -0.64 19.56 -8.20
N MET A 131 -0.84 18.88 -9.31
CA MET A 131 -2.13 18.78 -9.98
C MET A 131 -3.15 18.05 -9.12
N TYR A 132 -2.79 16.89 -8.58
CA TYR A 132 -3.67 16.12 -7.69
C TYR A 132 -3.96 16.86 -6.37
N LEU A 133 -2.96 17.47 -5.76
CA LEU A 133 -3.15 18.27 -4.55
C LEU A 133 -4.12 19.45 -4.76
N THR A 134 -4.13 20.03 -5.96
CA THR A 134 -5.04 21.14 -6.30
C THR A 134 -6.46 20.65 -6.58
N ASN A 135 -6.61 19.57 -7.34
CA ASN A 135 -7.90 19.13 -7.87
C ASN A 135 -8.59 18.06 -7.02
N LEU A 136 -7.82 17.19 -6.34
CA LEU A 136 -8.30 16.03 -5.59
C LEU A 136 -7.76 16.02 -4.15
N LYS A 137 -7.58 17.18 -3.56
CA LYS A 137 -7.03 17.31 -2.20
C LYS A 137 -7.74 16.46 -1.14
N PRO A 138 -9.08 16.35 -1.10
CA PRO A 138 -9.76 15.51 -0.11
C PRO A 138 -9.32 14.04 -0.20
N LEU A 139 -9.21 13.51 -1.42
CA LEU A 139 -8.81 12.14 -1.67
C LEU A 139 -7.33 11.90 -1.30
N PHE A 140 -6.45 12.85 -1.66
CA PHE A 140 -5.05 12.83 -1.22
C PHE A 140 -4.94 12.79 0.31
N VAL A 141 -5.72 13.62 1.01
CA VAL A 141 -5.72 13.67 2.47
C VAL A 141 -6.13 12.32 3.07
N GLU A 142 -7.13 11.64 2.50
CA GLU A 142 -7.53 10.30 2.96
C GLU A 142 -6.45 9.25 2.74
N MET A 143 -5.78 9.27 1.58
CA MET A 143 -4.69 8.34 1.28
C MET A 143 -3.53 8.47 2.26
N VAL A 144 -3.15 9.71 2.56
CA VAL A 144 -1.99 10.01 3.41
C VAL A 144 -2.31 9.92 4.90
N LYS A 145 -3.58 10.15 5.28
CA LYS A 145 -4.00 10.08 6.69
C LYS A 145 -3.73 8.69 7.26
N GLY A 146 -2.91 8.62 8.32
CA GLY A 146 -2.53 7.36 8.94
C GLY A 146 -1.52 6.53 8.14
N ALA A 147 -0.98 7.04 7.04
CA ALA A 147 0.15 6.39 6.37
C ALA A 147 1.39 6.44 7.27
N GLU A 148 2.10 5.33 7.38
CA GLU A 148 3.41 5.25 8.02
C GLU A 148 4.53 5.63 7.06
N LEU A 149 4.35 5.33 5.77
CA LEU A 149 5.30 5.65 4.71
C LEU A 149 4.60 6.36 3.56
N VAL A 150 5.17 7.47 3.11
CA VAL A 150 4.78 8.14 1.87
C VAL A 150 6.00 8.25 0.95
N LEU A 151 5.94 7.54 -0.15
CA LEU A 151 7.01 7.46 -1.14
C LEU A 151 6.68 8.35 -2.33
N PHE A 152 7.49 9.39 -2.53
CA PHE A 152 7.48 10.18 -3.76
C PHE A 152 8.49 9.60 -4.74
N ASN A 153 8.02 9.16 -5.89
CA ASN A 153 8.86 8.74 -7.00
C ASN A 153 8.93 9.81 -8.10
N ARG A 154 9.74 9.56 -9.13
CA ARG A 154 9.94 10.46 -10.27
C ARG A 154 10.30 11.89 -9.83
N CYS A 155 11.11 11.98 -8.79
CA CYS A 155 11.62 13.27 -8.27
C CYS A 155 12.76 13.77 -9.14
N GLU A 156 12.52 14.81 -9.92
CA GLU A 156 13.57 15.49 -10.67
C GLU A 156 14.26 16.54 -9.78
N ASP A 157 15.53 16.88 -10.06
CA ASP A 157 16.41 17.80 -9.30
C ASP A 157 15.82 19.19 -8.97
N LYS A 158 14.76 19.59 -9.64
CA LYS A 158 14.17 20.94 -9.50
C LYS A 158 12.83 20.95 -8.74
N LYS A 159 12.40 19.83 -8.18
CA LYS A 159 11.12 19.77 -7.47
C LYS A 159 11.21 20.37 -6.07
N PRO A 160 10.13 21.01 -5.58
CA PRO A 160 10.10 21.61 -4.23
C PRO A 160 9.86 20.55 -3.15
N LEU A 161 10.76 19.57 -2.99
CA LEU A 161 10.62 18.40 -2.12
C LEU A 161 10.26 18.77 -0.67
N ALA A 162 10.84 19.86 -0.15
CA ALA A 162 10.51 20.36 1.18
C ALA A 162 9.02 20.77 1.32
N GLY A 163 8.43 21.31 0.24
CA GLY A 163 7.00 21.64 0.18
C GLY A 163 6.14 20.38 0.15
N TYR A 164 6.56 19.36 -0.59
CA TYR A 164 5.87 18.07 -0.66
C TYR A 164 5.88 17.36 0.69
N ARG A 165 7.04 17.28 1.33
CA ARG A 165 7.18 16.75 2.69
C ARG A 165 6.25 17.47 3.68
N ARG A 166 6.18 18.80 3.60
CA ARG A 166 5.30 19.60 4.47
C ARG A 166 3.83 19.27 4.24
N SER A 167 3.39 19.10 2.99
CA SER A 167 2.01 18.75 2.65
C SER A 167 1.59 17.41 3.27
N VAL A 168 2.49 16.43 3.28
CA VAL A 168 2.27 15.13 3.95
C VAL A 168 2.24 15.30 5.47
N LYS A 169 3.24 15.97 6.05
CA LYS A 169 3.41 16.10 7.50
C LYS A 169 2.28 16.89 8.18
N VAL A 170 1.58 17.74 7.45
CA VAL A 170 0.37 18.43 7.95
C VAL A 170 -0.79 17.44 8.15
N VAL A 171 -0.88 16.40 7.33
CA VAL A 171 -1.95 15.39 7.37
C VAL A 171 -1.57 14.22 8.26
N SER A 172 -0.35 13.69 8.09
CA SER A 172 0.21 12.58 8.85
C SER A 172 1.59 12.95 9.41
N PRO A 173 1.64 13.56 10.60
CA PRO A 173 2.91 14.03 11.20
C PRO A 173 3.93 12.92 11.43
N GLN A 174 3.46 11.68 11.66
CA GLN A 174 4.30 10.52 11.93
C GLN A 174 4.81 9.81 10.68
N ALA A 175 4.16 10.06 9.52
CA ALA A 175 4.56 9.38 8.29
C ALA A 175 6.03 9.64 7.94
N GLU A 176 6.77 8.60 7.65
CA GLU A 176 8.06 8.73 6.97
C GLU A 176 7.81 9.21 5.54
N VAL A 177 8.64 10.13 5.04
CA VAL A 177 8.50 10.66 3.68
C VAL A 177 9.82 10.47 2.95
N ILE A 178 9.77 9.67 1.92
CA ILE A 178 10.92 9.29 1.10
C ILE A 178 10.74 9.85 -0.30
N PHE A 179 11.86 10.21 -0.93
CA PHE A 179 11.90 10.71 -2.29
C PHE A 179 12.85 9.85 -3.13
N GLU A 180 12.39 9.44 -4.31
CA GLU A 180 13.17 8.68 -5.28
C GLU A 180 13.26 9.42 -6.61
N ASP A 181 14.41 9.39 -7.23
CA ASP A 181 14.61 9.78 -8.63
C ASP A 181 14.70 8.55 -9.55
N GLU A 182 15.04 8.77 -10.82
CA GLU A 182 15.21 7.69 -11.81
C GLU A 182 16.38 6.73 -11.50
N ASN A 183 17.28 7.09 -10.57
CA ASN A 183 18.42 6.27 -10.15
C ASN A 183 18.17 5.54 -8.81
N GLY A 184 17.00 5.75 -8.19
CA GLY A 184 16.58 5.15 -6.95
C GLY A 184 16.49 6.14 -5.81
N GLU A 185 17.51 6.39 -5.03
CA GLU A 185 17.37 7.17 -3.80
C GLU A 185 17.86 8.61 -3.90
N VAL A 186 17.00 9.55 -3.49
CA VAL A 186 17.40 10.93 -3.13
C VAL A 186 17.61 11.07 -1.61
N ASP A 187 17.03 10.17 -0.80
CA ASP A 187 17.22 10.08 0.65
C ASP A 187 17.21 8.59 1.08
N ASN A 188 18.17 8.19 1.91
CA ASN A 188 18.39 6.79 2.36
C ASN A 188 17.11 6.01 2.66
N LEU A 189 16.80 5.10 1.79
CA LEU A 189 15.80 4.05 1.96
C LEU A 189 16.35 2.90 2.80
N SER A 190 16.45 3.08 4.08
CA SER A 190 16.36 1.92 4.91
C SER A 190 15.07 2.04 5.66
N LEU A 191 14.06 1.23 5.39
CA LEU A 191 13.02 1.11 6.43
C LEU A 191 11.62 0.86 5.88
N ILE A 192 11.49 -0.22 5.13
CA ILE A 192 10.33 -1.04 5.40
C ILE A 192 10.76 -1.84 6.62
N HIS A 193 10.28 -1.48 7.79
CA HIS A 193 10.45 -2.33 8.96
C HIS A 193 9.56 -3.55 8.79
N ILE A 194 10.17 -4.66 8.46
CA ILE A 194 9.59 -6.00 8.49
C ILE A 194 9.99 -6.63 9.81
#